data_cb4f44fc5a29f1d99bfbd566b82f0e69
#
_entry.id   cb4f44fc5a29f1d99bfbd566b82f0e69
#
_cell.length_a   1.000
_cell.length_b   1.000
_cell.length_c   1.000
_cell.angle_alpha   90.00
_cell.angle_beta   90.00
_cell.angle_gamma   90.00
#
_symmetry.space_group_name_H-M   'P 1'
#
loop_
_entity.id
_entity.type
_entity.pdbx_description
1 polymer ?
#
loop_
_entity_poly.entity_id
_entity_poly.type
_entity_poly.pdbx_seq_one_letter_code
_entity_poly.pdbx_strand_id
1 'polypeptide(L)'
;MCGLSDMERCPAGAGREGGFTLMETIVALIIFVACYVLIQQVLSIGWRGVSASQGELGALHVAQTRLAAAGVEAPLVEGQQSGSEDRYEWVVEVRRQNAESESESRAKTHASGCWVAVEVSWRDEVTRKSRSLQLKTLKVALPK
;
A
#
# COMPACT_ATOMS: atom_id res chain seq x y z
N MET A 1 33.55 -81.33 -24.75
CA MET A 1 34.40 -80.83 -25.87
C MET A 1 33.66 -79.65 -26.48
N CYS A 2 34.37 -78.58 -26.73
CA CYS A 2 33.95 -77.30 -27.28
C CYS A 2 33.22 -76.40 -26.30
N GLY A 3 33.64 -75.22 -26.04
CA GLY A 3 34.70 -74.31 -26.55
C GLY A 3 34.31 -72.96 -26.07
N LEU A 4 35.00 -72.45 -25.09
CA LEU A 4 34.92 -71.07 -24.62
C LEU A 4 35.50 -70.18 -25.74
N SER A 5 34.80 -69.22 -26.23
CA SER A 5 35.30 -67.97 -26.75
C SER A 5 34.20 -67.21 -27.40
N ASP A 6 33.68 -66.22 -26.72
CA ASP A 6 33.45 -64.90 -27.32
C ASP A 6 32.89 -63.94 -26.21
N MET A 7 33.86 -63.44 -25.55
CA MET A 7 33.60 -62.30 -24.64
C MET A 7 33.60 -61.06 -25.49
N GLU A 8 32.39 -60.76 -26.04
CA GLU A 8 32.17 -59.58 -26.84
C GLU A 8 32.38 -58.31 -26.00
N ARG A 9 33.35 -57.66 -26.42
CA ARG A 9 33.89 -56.39 -25.98
C ARG A 9 32.81 -55.34 -26.17
N CYS A 10 32.12 -54.93 -25.08
CA CYS A 10 31.32 -53.69 -25.09
C CYS A 10 32.22 -52.50 -25.45
N PRO A 11 31.88 -51.74 -26.48
CA PRO A 11 32.57 -50.48 -26.72
C PRO A 11 32.16 -49.50 -25.59
N ALA A 12 33.12 -49.19 -24.77
CA ALA A 12 32.99 -48.04 -23.85
C ALA A 12 32.63 -46.81 -24.67
N GLY A 13 31.42 -46.35 -24.52
CA GLY A 13 30.96 -45.09 -25.07
C GLY A 13 31.89 -43.99 -24.59
N ALA A 14 32.74 -43.51 -25.49
CA ALA A 14 33.56 -42.31 -25.26
C ALA A 14 32.59 -41.15 -24.97
N GLY A 15 32.34 -40.90 -23.70
CA GLY A 15 31.72 -39.66 -23.25
C GLY A 15 32.52 -38.50 -23.85
N ARG A 16 31.91 -37.79 -24.78
CA ARG A 16 32.43 -36.51 -25.26
C ARG A 16 32.44 -35.60 -24.05
N GLU A 17 33.57 -35.49 -23.39
CA GLU A 17 33.85 -34.40 -22.47
C GLU A 17 34.01 -33.13 -23.31
N GLY A 18 32.86 -32.55 -23.67
CA GLY A 18 32.80 -31.23 -24.28
C GLY A 18 33.10 -30.19 -23.20
N GLY A 19 34.38 -29.80 -23.09
CA GLY A 19 34.77 -28.65 -22.29
C GLY A 19 34.02 -27.40 -22.80
N PHE A 20 33.55 -26.57 -21.88
CA PHE A 20 32.94 -25.27 -22.23
C PHE A 20 33.94 -24.42 -23.03
N THR A 21 33.50 -23.86 -24.13
CA THR A 21 34.31 -22.94 -24.90
C THR A 21 34.39 -21.59 -24.20
N LEU A 22 35.49 -20.89 -24.30
CA LEU A 22 35.66 -19.56 -23.73
C LEU A 22 34.57 -18.60 -24.25
N MET A 23 34.12 -18.77 -25.47
CA MET A 23 33.06 -18.00 -26.10
C MET A 23 31.71 -18.25 -25.40
N GLU A 24 31.41 -19.47 -25.04
CA GLU A 24 30.16 -19.85 -24.36
C GLU A 24 30.08 -19.25 -22.94
N THR A 25 31.21 -19.25 -22.22
CA THR A 25 31.27 -18.62 -20.90
C THR A 25 31.09 -17.11 -20.96
N ILE A 26 31.62 -16.45 -21.99
CA ILE A 26 31.41 -15.01 -22.19
C ILE A 26 29.91 -14.71 -22.50
N VAL A 27 29.30 -15.48 -23.40
CA VAL A 27 27.88 -15.31 -23.73
C VAL A 27 27.00 -15.55 -22.51
N ALA A 28 27.27 -16.62 -21.75
CA ALA A 28 26.53 -16.90 -20.51
C ALA A 28 26.66 -15.75 -19.50
N LEU A 29 27.86 -15.19 -19.35
CA LEU A 29 28.10 -14.06 -18.46
C LEU A 29 27.34 -12.80 -18.89
N ILE A 30 27.29 -12.50 -20.18
CA ILE A 30 26.54 -11.36 -20.71
C ILE A 30 25.05 -11.53 -20.41
N ILE A 31 24.46 -12.71 -20.65
CA ILE A 31 23.08 -13.02 -20.36
C ILE A 31 22.82 -12.88 -18.84
N PHE A 32 23.69 -13.42 -18.01
CA PHE A 32 23.57 -13.32 -16.56
C PHE A 32 23.55 -11.87 -16.08
N VAL A 33 24.48 -11.03 -16.56
CA VAL A 33 24.53 -9.61 -16.21
C VAL A 33 23.26 -8.88 -16.66
N ALA A 34 22.78 -9.17 -17.89
CA ALA A 34 21.54 -8.57 -18.38
C ALA A 34 20.34 -8.93 -17.49
N CYS A 35 20.18 -10.20 -17.12
CA CYS A 35 19.14 -10.64 -16.20
C CYS A 35 19.27 -9.99 -14.82
N TYR A 36 20.48 -9.88 -14.29
CA TYR A 36 20.74 -9.24 -13.00
C TYR A 36 20.30 -7.77 -12.99
N VAL A 37 20.62 -7.02 -14.05
CA VAL A 37 20.20 -5.61 -14.19
C VAL A 37 18.68 -5.49 -14.20
N LEU A 38 17.98 -6.36 -14.92
CA LEU A 38 16.51 -6.38 -14.97
C LEU A 38 15.90 -6.63 -13.57
N ILE A 39 16.45 -7.58 -12.83
CA ILE A 39 15.99 -7.87 -11.45
C ILE A 39 16.17 -6.65 -10.55
N GLN A 40 17.31 -5.97 -10.63
CA GLN A 40 17.58 -4.77 -9.84
C GLN A 40 16.59 -3.63 -10.16
N GLN A 41 16.20 -3.48 -11.42
CA GLN A 41 15.19 -2.49 -11.81
C GLN A 41 13.83 -2.78 -11.18
N VAL A 42 13.37 -4.03 -11.20
CA VAL A 42 12.09 -4.43 -10.60
C VAL A 42 12.11 -4.21 -9.09
N LEU A 43 13.19 -4.59 -8.40
CA LEU A 43 13.33 -4.36 -6.97
C LEU A 43 13.28 -2.87 -6.61
N SER A 44 13.94 -2.01 -7.38
CA SER A 44 13.96 -0.57 -7.12
C SER A 44 12.58 0.08 -7.23
N ILE A 45 11.73 -0.40 -8.14
CA ILE A 45 10.34 0.05 -8.27
C ILE A 45 9.52 -0.42 -7.06
N GLY A 46 9.72 -1.66 -6.61
CA GLY A 46 9.03 -2.23 -5.45
C GLY A 46 9.27 -1.42 -4.17
N TRP A 47 10.51 -1.06 -3.88
CA TRP A 47 10.87 -0.28 -2.69
C TRP A 47 10.20 1.10 -2.66
N ARG A 48 10.10 1.78 -3.80
CA ARG A 48 9.41 3.08 -3.90
C ARG A 48 7.92 2.95 -3.63
N GLY A 49 7.29 1.88 -4.09
CA GLY A 49 5.88 1.60 -3.83
C GLY A 49 5.60 1.38 -2.34
N VAL A 50 6.42 0.59 -1.67
CA VAL A 50 6.28 0.31 -0.21
C VAL A 50 6.44 1.59 0.62
N SER A 51 7.42 2.43 0.32
CA SER A 51 7.63 3.69 1.05
C SER A 51 6.46 4.65 0.89
N ALA A 52 5.85 4.73 -0.30
CA ALA A 52 4.69 5.58 -0.54
C ALA A 52 3.45 5.09 0.22
N SER A 53 3.23 3.76 0.27
CA SER A 53 2.08 3.18 0.96
C SER A 53 2.17 3.30 2.49
N GLN A 54 3.36 3.28 3.08
CA GLN A 54 3.54 3.50 4.52
C GLN A 54 3.06 4.89 4.96
N GLY A 55 3.36 5.92 4.18
CA GLY A 55 2.87 7.27 4.45
C GLY A 55 1.35 7.37 4.42
N GLU A 56 0.73 6.70 3.46
CA GLU A 56 -0.73 6.67 3.30
C GLU A 56 -1.44 5.87 4.40
N LEU A 57 -0.87 4.72 4.80
CA LEU A 57 -1.40 3.93 5.91
C LEU A 57 -1.33 4.68 7.24
N GLY A 58 -0.24 5.41 7.51
CA GLY A 58 -0.14 6.24 8.70
C GLY A 58 -1.15 7.38 8.69
N ALA A 59 -1.34 8.06 7.56
CA ALA A 59 -2.35 9.11 7.40
C ALA A 59 -3.77 8.55 7.60
N LEU A 60 -4.05 7.36 7.08
CA LEU A 60 -5.34 6.68 7.26
C LEU A 60 -5.59 6.37 8.75
N HIS A 61 -4.58 5.88 9.46
CA HIS A 61 -4.68 5.60 10.89
C HIS A 61 -4.99 6.88 11.70
N VAL A 62 -4.29 7.97 11.45
CA VAL A 62 -4.58 9.27 12.09
C VAL A 62 -5.99 9.74 11.76
N ALA A 63 -6.40 9.68 10.49
CA ALA A 63 -7.74 10.07 10.06
C ALA A 63 -8.84 9.27 10.76
N GLN A 64 -8.69 7.95 10.86
CA GLN A 64 -9.63 7.06 11.54
C GLN A 64 -9.71 7.36 13.04
N THR A 65 -8.57 7.56 13.69
CA THR A 65 -8.50 7.88 15.12
C THR A 65 -9.22 9.20 15.41
N ARG A 66 -8.95 10.26 14.63
CA ARG A 66 -9.62 11.56 14.79
C ARG A 66 -11.10 11.48 14.46
N LEU A 67 -11.45 10.72 13.44
CA LEU A 67 -12.87 10.47 13.10
C LEU A 67 -13.61 9.71 14.20
N ALA A 68 -12.97 8.72 14.85
CA ALA A 68 -13.54 7.98 15.96
C ALA A 68 -13.69 8.87 17.21
N ALA A 69 -12.70 9.69 17.53
CA ALA A 69 -12.70 10.61 18.68
C ALA A 69 -13.79 11.69 18.57
N ALA A 70 -14.11 12.13 17.35
CA ALA A 70 -15.17 13.12 17.13
C ALA A 70 -16.54 12.59 17.60
N GLY A 71 -17.16 13.25 18.55
CA GLY A 71 -18.45 12.87 19.16
C GLY A 71 -18.34 11.91 20.35
N VAL A 72 -17.14 11.43 20.69
CA VAL A 72 -16.87 10.61 21.89
C VAL A 72 -16.09 11.43 22.91
N GLU A 73 -14.96 11.97 22.52
CA GLU A 73 -14.09 12.77 23.40
C GLU A 73 -14.49 14.26 23.41
N ALA A 74 -15.01 14.76 22.28
CA ALA A 74 -15.49 16.11 22.14
C ALA A 74 -16.92 16.14 21.60
N PRO A 75 -17.79 17.03 22.10
CA PRO A 75 -19.13 17.17 21.55
C PRO A 75 -19.07 17.55 20.07
N LEU A 76 -20.03 17.05 19.27
CA LEU A 76 -20.18 17.40 17.86
C LEU A 76 -20.70 18.85 17.74
N VAL A 77 -19.82 19.80 17.93
CA VAL A 77 -20.08 21.22 17.73
C VAL A 77 -19.63 21.61 16.32
N GLU A 78 -20.46 22.36 15.61
CA GLU A 78 -20.06 22.91 14.31
C GLU A 78 -18.79 23.73 14.43
N GLY A 79 -17.85 23.45 13.56
CA GLY A 79 -16.57 24.15 13.55
C GLY A 79 -15.47 23.31 12.94
N GLN A 80 -14.28 23.87 13.02
CA GLN A 80 -13.07 23.26 12.51
C GLN A 80 -12.05 23.16 13.63
N GLN A 81 -11.44 21.99 13.75
CA GLN A 81 -10.32 21.72 14.64
C GLN A 81 -9.13 21.24 13.82
N SER A 82 -7.97 21.72 14.14
CA SER A 82 -6.72 21.33 13.47
C SER A 82 -5.64 21.02 14.48
N GLY A 83 -4.69 20.18 14.08
CA GLY A 83 -3.53 19.85 14.88
C GLY A 83 -2.49 19.11 14.08
N SER A 84 -1.44 18.71 14.74
CA SER A 84 -0.36 17.92 14.14
C SER A 84 -0.05 16.71 15.02
N GLU A 85 0.30 15.62 14.38
CA GLU A 85 0.71 14.38 15.04
C GLU A 85 1.86 13.77 14.21
N ASP A 86 3.06 13.81 14.79
CA ASP A 86 4.29 13.42 14.11
C ASP A 86 4.49 14.24 12.82
N ARG A 87 4.47 13.61 11.67
CA ARG A 87 4.62 14.24 10.34
C ARG A 87 3.29 14.55 9.65
N TYR A 88 2.16 14.26 10.31
CA TYR A 88 0.82 14.44 9.76
C TYR A 88 0.17 15.69 10.35
N GLU A 89 -0.34 16.53 9.48
CA GLU A 89 -1.21 17.64 9.84
C GLU A 89 -2.65 17.22 9.57
N TRP A 90 -3.52 17.40 10.53
CA TRP A 90 -4.92 16.99 10.40
C TRP A 90 -5.86 18.15 10.65
N VAL A 91 -6.97 18.12 9.95
CA VAL A 91 -8.08 19.07 10.07
C VAL A 91 -9.38 18.27 10.18
N VAL A 92 -10.15 18.49 11.22
CA VAL A 92 -11.48 17.91 11.41
C VAL A 92 -12.49 19.03 11.24
N GLU A 93 -13.42 18.85 10.32
CA GLU A 93 -14.53 19.77 10.07
C GLU A 93 -15.85 19.09 10.42
N VAL A 94 -16.65 19.74 11.25
CA VAL A 94 -17.99 19.28 11.63
C VAL A 94 -19.02 20.26 11.08
N ARG A 95 -19.91 19.77 10.24
CA ARG A 95 -21.03 20.53 9.68
C ARG A 95 -22.33 19.84 10.05
N ARG A 96 -23.29 20.60 10.56
CA ARG A 96 -24.63 20.10 10.81
C ARG A 96 -25.35 19.87 9.47
N GLN A 97 -26.03 18.74 9.35
CA GLN A 97 -26.92 18.51 8.24
C GLN A 97 -28.16 19.33 8.46
N ASN A 98 -28.32 20.45 7.72
CA ASN A 98 -29.55 21.18 7.67
C ASN A 98 -30.54 20.33 6.89
N ALA A 99 -31.58 19.84 7.56
CA ALA A 99 -32.71 19.15 6.96
C ALA A 99 -33.66 20.15 6.25
N GLU A 100 -33.08 20.96 5.35
CA GLU A 100 -33.89 21.89 4.52
C GLU A 100 -34.27 21.28 3.17
N SER A 101 -34.49 20.00 3.10
CA SER A 101 -35.05 19.41 1.89
C SER A 101 -35.55 18.00 2.17
N GLU A 102 -36.67 17.89 2.84
CA GLU A 102 -37.70 16.91 2.51
C GLU A 102 -38.82 16.95 3.57
N SER A 103 -39.95 17.48 3.07
CA SER A 103 -41.34 17.22 3.53
C SER A 103 -41.60 17.11 5.03
N GLU A 104 -42.38 18.11 5.47
CA GLU A 104 -43.36 18.01 6.52
C GLU A 104 -43.99 16.61 6.56
N SER A 105 -43.51 15.76 7.37
CA SER A 105 -44.27 14.69 8.01
C SER A 105 -43.33 13.60 8.51
N ARG A 106 -42.95 13.66 9.70
CA ARG A 106 -42.92 12.56 10.66
C ARG A 106 -41.93 12.75 11.78
N ALA A 107 -42.55 12.84 12.95
CA ALA A 107 -41.96 12.50 14.24
C ALA A 107 -40.72 13.32 14.68
N LYS A 108 -40.96 14.10 15.68
CA LYS A 108 -40.05 14.74 16.64
C LYS A 108 -38.95 13.79 17.17
N THR A 109 -38.07 13.33 16.32
CA THR A 109 -36.88 12.68 16.78
C THR A 109 -35.80 13.75 16.77
N HIS A 110 -35.38 14.21 17.95
CA HIS A 110 -34.35 15.22 18.15
C HIS A 110 -32.91 14.70 17.80
N ALA A 111 -32.78 13.81 16.86
CA ALA A 111 -31.49 13.34 16.38
C ALA A 111 -31.02 14.26 15.23
N SER A 112 -30.00 15.02 15.45
CA SER A 112 -29.37 15.83 14.39
C SER A 112 -28.20 15.10 13.78
N GLY A 113 -28.23 14.96 12.45
CA GLY A 113 -27.09 14.46 11.69
C GLY A 113 -26.00 15.51 11.58
N CYS A 114 -24.76 15.09 11.78
CA CYS A 114 -23.58 15.94 11.57
C CYS A 114 -22.64 15.25 10.59
N TRP A 115 -22.27 15.95 9.53
CA TRP A 115 -21.20 15.53 8.65
C TRP A 115 -19.86 15.83 9.32
N VAL A 116 -19.04 14.81 9.48
CA VAL A 116 -17.68 14.95 9.98
C VAL A 116 -16.74 14.61 8.85
N ALA A 117 -15.90 15.55 8.48
CA ALA A 117 -14.85 15.37 7.50
C ALA A 117 -13.48 15.51 8.21
N VAL A 118 -12.60 14.58 7.96
CA VAL A 118 -11.21 14.63 8.45
C VAL A 118 -10.31 14.64 7.23
N GLU A 119 -9.48 15.65 7.13
CA GLU A 119 -8.42 15.75 6.14
C GLU A 119 -7.08 15.63 6.85
N VAL A 120 -6.23 14.74 6.35
CA VAL A 120 -4.86 14.54 6.84
C VAL A 120 -3.91 14.81 5.71
N SER A 121 -2.96 15.70 5.92
CA SER A 121 -1.91 16.05 4.98
C SER A 121 -0.54 15.66 5.51
N TRP A 122 0.33 15.22 4.62
CA TRP A 122 1.72 14.87 4.94
C TRP A 122 2.64 15.14 3.76
N ARG A 123 3.92 15.22 4.03
CA ARG A 123 4.94 15.33 3.01
C ARG A 123 5.52 13.94 2.72
N ASP A 124 5.42 13.51 1.47
CA ASP A 124 6.06 12.28 1.00
C ASP A 124 7.58 12.46 1.00
N GLU A 125 8.30 11.59 1.69
CA GLU A 125 9.76 11.67 1.84
C GLU A 125 10.51 11.40 0.53
N VAL A 126 9.94 10.55 -0.33
CA VAL A 126 10.57 10.15 -1.59
C VAL A 126 10.37 11.21 -2.68
N THR A 127 9.13 11.66 -2.84
CA THR A 127 8.77 12.61 -3.90
C THR A 127 8.85 14.07 -3.45
N ARG A 128 8.97 14.32 -2.13
CA ARG A 128 8.90 15.64 -1.46
C ARG A 128 7.62 16.43 -1.79
N LYS A 129 6.61 15.76 -2.32
CA LYS A 129 5.30 16.35 -2.61
C LYS A 129 4.39 16.25 -1.39
N SER A 130 3.55 17.27 -1.21
CA SER A 130 2.45 17.22 -0.26
C SER A 130 1.37 16.28 -0.80
N ARG A 131 0.88 15.40 0.06
CA ARG A 131 -0.26 14.52 -0.20
C ARG A 131 -1.31 14.76 0.86
N SER A 132 -2.56 14.56 0.54
CA SER A 132 -3.67 14.60 1.49
C SER A 132 -4.61 13.42 1.29
N LEU A 133 -5.24 13.02 2.39
CA LEU A 133 -6.28 12.01 2.46
C LEU A 133 -7.49 12.61 3.17
N GLN A 134 -8.68 12.45 2.62
CA GLN A 134 -9.92 12.93 3.24
C GLN A 134 -10.86 11.76 3.52
N LEU A 135 -11.34 11.67 4.76
CA LEU A 135 -12.42 10.78 5.18
C LEU A 135 -13.64 11.60 5.56
N LYS A 136 -14.83 11.15 5.15
CA LYS A 136 -16.11 11.76 5.51
C LYS A 136 -17.06 10.71 6.06
N THR A 137 -17.78 11.06 7.12
CA THR A 137 -18.84 10.21 7.68
C THR A 137 -19.99 11.06 8.20
N LEU A 138 -21.15 10.44 8.28
CA LEU A 138 -22.32 11.03 8.93
C LEU A 138 -22.42 10.46 10.34
N LYS A 139 -22.43 11.31 11.35
CA LYS A 139 -22.66 10.94 12.75
C LYS A 139 -23.98 11.52 13.23
N VAL A 140 -24.68 10.76 14.05
CA VAL A 140 -25.92 11.20 14.69
C VAL A 140 -25.58 11.68 16.10
N ALA A 141 -25.88 12.94 16.37
CA ALA A 141 -25.79 13.50 17.71
C ALA A 141 -27.13 13.27 18.43
N LEU A 142 -27.09 12.51 19.51
CA LEU A 142 -28.22 12.40 20.42
C LEU A 142 -28.18 13.60 21.37
N PRO A 143 -29.29 14.31 21.56
CA PRO A 143 -29.36 15.37 22.58
C PRO A 143 -29.19 14.74 23.96
N LYS A 144 -28.35 15.35 24.76
CA LYS A 144 -28.10 14.95 26.16
C LYS A 144 -29.12 15.59 27.06
#